data_b87ef393d3e469201b150e937575280a
#
_entry.id   b87ef393d3e469201b150e937575280a
#
_cell.length_a   1.000
_cell.length_b   1.000
_cell.length_c   1.000
_cell.angle_alpha   90.00
_cell.angle_beta   90.00
_cell.angle_gamma   90.00
#
_symmetry.space_group_name_H-M   'P 1'
#
loop_
_entity.id
_entity.type
_entity.pdbx_description
1 polymer ?
#
loop_
_entity_poly.entity_id
_entity_poly.type
_entity_poly.pdbx_seq_one_letter_code
_entity_poly.pdbx_strand_id
1 'polypeptide(L)'
;MKKLAISIAAALFAIAGYAHEGEDHAASAPKAGAKAADGHAHEHGHGDSDAIGAPGKASKVARTITVDMSDAMRFSPASITAKQGETVRFTVKNSGKVKHEFVLNTEKELKEHYELMKKFPEMEHSDPNMVTVAPGQTGEVIWQFTKAGKIDFACCSPVTTTLA
;
A
#
# COMPACT_ATOMS: atom_id res chain seq x y z
N MET A 1 -16.03 31.41 39.84
CA MET A 1 -15.90 29.98 40.20
C MET A 1 -17.30 29.33 40.08
N LYS A 2 -17.61 28.73 38.97
CA LYS A 2 -18.87 27.99 38.76
C LYS A 2 -18.50 26.54 38.46
N LYS A 3 -18.82 25.62 39.38
CA LYS A 3 -18.62 24.20 39.23
C LYS A 3 -19.79 23.63 38.46
N LEU A 4 -19.48 23.00 37.29
CA LEU A 4 -20.47 22.28 36.48
C LEU A 4 -20.39 20.80 36.84
N ALA A 5 -21.48 20.26 37.41
CA ALA A 5 -21.61 18.83 37.69
C ALA A 5 -22.16 18.13 36.45
N ILE A 6 -21.45 17.11 35.94
CA ILE A 6 -21.89 16.25 34.85
C ILE A 6 -22.43 14.97 35.45
N SER A 7 -23.72 14.71 35.29
CA SER A 7 -24.39 13.46 35.68
C SER A 7 -24.22 12.44 34.56
N ILE A 8 -23.67 11.28 34.90
CA ILE A 8 -23.55 10.12 33.99
C ILE A 8 -24.79 9.25 34.21
N ALA A 9 -25.64 9.11 33.19
CA ALA A 9 -26.73 8.15 33.17
C ALA A 9 -26.24 6.85 32.54
N ALA A 10 -26.24 5.77 33.31
CA ALA A 10 -25.94 4.42 32.84
C ALA A 10 -27.24 3.80 32.27
N ALA A 11 -27.27 3.46 30.99
CA ALA A 11 -28.33 2.71 30.36
C ALA A 11 -27.92 1.22 30.30
N LEU A 12 -28.60 0.36 31.04
CA LEU A 12 -28.52 -1.08 30.93
C LEU A 12 -29.36 -1.56 29.74
N PHE A 13 -28.74 -2.18 28.76
CA PHE A 13 -29.45 -2.94 27.73
C PHE A 13 -29.41 -4.42 28.08
N ALA A 14 -30.61 -5.00 28.31
CA ALA A 14 -30.82 -6.43 28.45
C ALA A 14 -30.82 -7.10 27.06
N ILE A 15 -29.99 -8.13 26.87
CA ILE A 15 -29.96 -8.95 25.67
C ILE A 15 -30.86 -10.16 25.92
N ALA A 16 -31.97 -10.25 25.14
CA ALA A 16 -32.81 -11.45 25.10
C ALA A 16 -32.18 -12.45 24.13
N GLY A 17 -31.83 -13.64 24.64
CA GLY A 17 -31.37 -14.74 23.83
C GLY A 17 -32.54 -15.41 23.09
N TYR A 18 -32.33 -15.71 21.80
CA TYR A 18 -33.19 -16.68 21.07
C TYR A 18 -32.35 -17.93 20.85
N ALA A 19 -32.82 -19.01 21.52
CA ALA A 19 -32.41 -20.37 21.19
C ALA A 19 -33.30 -20.85 19.99
N HIS A 20 -32.65 -21.37 18.96
CA HIS A 20 -33.33 -22.15 17.91
C HIS A 20 -32.74 -23.55 17.92
N GLU A 21 -33.61 -24.51 18.34
CA GLU A 21 -33.35 -25.94 18.32
C GLU A 21 -33.62 -26.50 16.90
N GLY A 22 -32.72 -27.35 16.49
CA GLY A 22 -32.86 -28.64 15.82
C GLY A 22 -33.59 -28.74 14.49
N GLU A 23 -32.87 -29.35 13.54
CA GLU A 23 -33.39 -30.56 12.86
C GLU A 23 -32.28 -31.19 12.00
N ASP A 24 -32.01 -32.46 12.34
CA ASP A 24 -31.16 -33.38 11.58
C ASP A 24 -31.83 -33.76 10.25
N HIS A 25 -31.12 -33.59 9.13
CA HIS A 25 -31.37 -34.35 7.92
C HIS A 25 -30.07 -34.93 7.35
N ALA A 26 -29.88 -36.20 7.64
CA ALA A 26 -28.98 -37.07 6.90
C ALA A 26 -29.54 -37.39 5.52
N ALA A 27 -28.82 -37.09 4.46
CA ALA A 27 -28.99 -37.76 3.17
C ALA A 27 -27.72 -37.65 2.32
N SER A 28 -27.04 -38.80 2.18
CA SER A 28 -26.34 -39.38 1.03
C SER A 28 -25.64 -38.44 0.03
N ALA A 29 -24.33 -38.63 -0.04
CA ALA A 29 -23.46 -38.20 -1.15
C ALA A 29 -23.82 -38.89 -2.50
N PRO A 30 -23.47 -38.22 -3.61
CA PRO A 30 -22.75 -38.88 -4.66
C PRO A 30 -21.37 -38.22 -4.92
N LYS A 31 -20.35 -39.06 -5.03
CA LYS A 31 -19.05 -38.72 -5.59
C LYS A 31 -19.23 -38.29 -7.05
N ALA A 32 -18.86 -37.06 -7.32
CA ALA A 32 -18.50 -36.63 -8.67
C ALA A 32 -17.21 -35.82 -8.58
N GLY A 33 -16.18 -36.27 -9.29
CA GLY A 33 -14.88 -35.66 -9.34
C GLY A 33 -14.95 -34.23 -9.87
N ALA A 34 -14.64 -33.29 -9.05
CA ALA A 34 -14.31 -31.94 -9.47
C ALA A 34 -12.80 -31.89 -9.65
N LYS A 35 -12.40 -31.80 -10.91
CA LYS A 35 -11.09 -31.44 -11.42
C LYS A 35 -10.65 -30.17 -10.70
N ALA A 36 -9.54 -30.23 -9.98
CA ALA A 36 -8.90 -29.05 -9.40
C ALA A 36 -8.65 -28.07 -10.54
N ALA A 37 -9.30 -26.93 -10.48
CA ALA A 37 -8.90 -25.78 -11.25
C ALA A 37 -7.55 -25.36 -10.69
N ASP A 38 -6.51 -25.53 -11.51
CA ASP A 38 -5.18 -25.04 -11.29
C ASP A 38 -5.27 -23.52 -11.20
N GLY A 39 -5.40 -23.04 -9.98
CA GLY A 39 -5.29 -21.61 -9.68
C GLY A 39 -3.82 -21.26 -9.92
N HIS A 40 -3.53 -20.69 -11.07
CA HIS A 40 -2.28 -19.98 -11.28
C HIS A 40 -2.25 -18.86 -10.26
N ALA A 41 -1.76 -19.14 -9.05
CA ALA A 41 -1.16 -18.14 -8.21
C ALA A 41 -0.01 -17.58 -9.04
N HIS A 42 -0.24 -16.42 -9.66
CA HIS A 42 0.85 -15.59 -10.13
C HIS A 42 1.63 -15.22 -8.89
N GLU A 43 2.61 -16.02 -8.58
CA GLU A 43 3.70 -15.67 -7.71
C GLU A 43 4.39 -14.49 -8.42
N HIS A 44 3.88 -13.28 -8.15
CA HIS A 44 4.61 -12.07 -8.45
C HIS A 44 5.86 -12.19 -7.60
N GLY A 45 6.93 -12.66 -8.26
CA GLY A 45 8.21 -12.77 -7.63
C GLY A 45 8.49 -11.43 -6.98
N HIS A 46 8.60 -11.44 -5.65
CA HIS A 46 9.22 -10.37 -4.89
C HIS A 46 10.68 -10.30 -5.33
N GLY A 47 10.86 -9.89 -6.62
CA GLY A 47 12.15 -9.69 -7.22
C GLY A 47 12.84 -8.61 -6.41
N ASP A 48 13.91 -8.97 -5.76
CA ASP A 48 14.96 -8.11 -5.25
C ASP A 48 14.57 -6.91 -4.35
N SER A 49 13.39 -6.89 -3.71
CA SER A 49 13.11 -5.91 -2.65
C SER A 49 14.23 -5.92 -1.59
N ASP A 50 14.87 -7.07 -1.40
CA ASP A 50 16.10 -7.21 -0.61
C ASP A 50 17.28 -6.39 -1.15
N ALA A 51 17.27 -5.99 -2.42
CA ALA A 51 18.33 -5.16 -2.99
C ALA A 51 18.31 -3.73 -2.44
N ILE A 52 17.13 -3.19 -2.15
CA ILE A 52 16.96 -1.83 -1.64
C ILE A 52 16.69 -1.77 -0.13
N GLY A 53 16.35 -2.87 0.51
CA GLY A 53 16.03 -2.94 1.93
C GLY A 53 14.77 -3.72 2.24
N ALA A 54 14.02 -3.28 3.24
CA ALA A 54 12.81 -3.95 3.70
C ALA A 54 11.78 -2.94 4.23
N PRO A 55 10.49 -3.35 4.35
CA PRO A 55 9.47 -2.53 5.02
C PRO A 55 9.92 -2.14 6.42
N GLY A 56 9.88 -0.84 6.71
CA GLY A 56 10.29 -0.28 8.00
C GLY A 56 9.19 -0.33 9.04
N LYS A 57 9.58 -0.33 10.32
CA LYS A 57 8.62 -0.21 11.43
C LYS A 57 8.49 1.27 11.82
N ALA A 58 7.26 1.76 12.02
CA ALA A 58 6.98 3.14 12.41
C ALA A 58 7.73 3.56 13.69
N SER A 59 7.90 2.64 14.64
CA SER A 59 8.65 2.87 15.90
C SER A 59 10.18 2.98 15.71
N LYS A 60 10.70 2.69 14.51
CA LYS A 60 12.13 2.74 14.18
C LYS A 60 12.48 3.87 13.23
N VAL A 61 11.53 4.72 12.89
CA VAL A 61 11.75 5.86 11.99
C VAL A 61 12.77 6.82 12.58
N ALA A 62 13.90 6.98 11.89
CA ALA A 62 14.97 7.89 12.27
C ALA A 62 14.70 9.32 11.79
N ARG A 63 14.04 9.48 10.63
CA ARG A 63 13.59 10.76 10.09
C ARG A 63 12.42 10.61 9.14
N THR A 64 11.72 11.73 8.93
CA THR A 64 10.64 11.84 7.94
C THR A 64 11.11 12.77 6.81
N ILE A 65 10.84 12.35 5.57
CA ILE A 65 11.10 13.14 4.37
C ILE A 65 9.77 13.38 3.67
N THR A 66 9.44 14.64 3.42
CA THR A 66 8.29 14.97 2.58
C THR A 66 8.74 14.98 1.13
N VAL A 67 8.02 14.26 0.29
CA VAL A 67 8.20 14.21 -1.16
C VAL A 67 6.95 14.77 -1.82
N ASP A 68 7.11 15.77 -2.67
CA ASP A 68 6.01 16.31 -3.47
C ASP A 68 6.08 15.77 -4.90
N MET A 69 4.92 15.35 -5.42
CA MET A 69 4.74 14.89 -6.80
C MET A 69 3.89 15.88 -7.57
N SER A 70 4.21 16.11 -8.84
CA SER A 70 3.48 17.05 -9.71
C SER A 70 3.19 16.44 -11.08
N ASP A 71 2.21 17.01 -11.78
CA ASP A 71 1.83 16.61 -13.16
C ASP A 71 2.95 16.85 -14.20
N ALA A 72 4.01 17.56 -13.82
CA ALA A 72 5.23 17.64 -14.62
C ALA A 72 6.11 16.38 -14.54
N MET A 73 5.62 15.31 -13.90
CA MET A 73 6.34 14.05 -13.64
C MET A 73 7.65 14.30 -12.89
N ARG A 74 7.59 15.16 -11.88
CA ARG A 74 8.73 15.57 -11.05
C ARG A 74 8.46 15.30 -9.58
N PHE A 75 9.54 14.90 -8.90
CA PHE A 75 9.59 14.78 -7.45
C PHE A 75 10.40 15.93 -6.84
N SER A 76 9.97 16.41 -5.70
CA SER A 76 10.72 17.38 -4.89
C SER A 76 10.82 16.88 -3.44
N PRO A 77 12.02 16.58 -2.93
CA PRO A 77 13.33 16.66 -3.61
C PRO A 77 13.49 15.63 -4.73
N ALA A 78 14.32 15.94 -5.73
CA ALA A 78 14.59 15.05 -6.87
C ALA A 78 15.54 13.90 -6.52
N SER A 79 16.27 14.00 -5.42
CA SER A 79 17.17 12.96 -4.92
C SER A 79 17.19 12.94 -3.40
N ILE A 80 17.38 11.76 -2.83
CA ILE A 80 17.39 11.53 -1.39
C ILE A 80 18.57 10.61 -1.06
N THR A 81 19.30 10.96 -0.02
CA THR A 81 20.38 10.12 0.51
C THR A 81 19.91 9.47 1.81
N ALA A 82 20.09 8.16 1.93
CA ALA A 82 19.87 7.42 3.16
C ALA A 82 21.11 6.64 3.56
N LYS A 83 21.27 6.42 4.86
CA LYS A 83 22.35 5.60 5.41
C LYS A 83 21.91 4.14 5.51
N GLN A 84 22.88 3.23 5.38
CA GLN A 84 22.61 1.83 5.68
C GLN A 84 22.11 1.68 7.12
N GLY A 85 21.08 0.89 7.31
CA GLY A 85 20.39 0.68 8.60
C GLY A 85 19.37 1.75 8.96
N GLU A 86 19.31 2.86 8.22
CA GLU A 86 18.35 3.94 8.48
C GLU A 86 16.93 3.51 8.09
N THR A 87 15.96 3.83 8.95
CA THR A 87 14.52 3.73 8.63
C THR A 87 13.98 5.12 8.37
N VAL A 88 13.46 5.34 7.17
CA VAL A 88 12.93 6.63 6.72
C VAL A 88 11.42 6.48 6.50
N ARG A 89 10.68 7.48 6.98
CA ARG A 89 9.28 7.70 6.60
C ARG A 89 9.25 8.69 5.45
N PHE A 90 8.68 8.28 4.33
CA PHE A 90 8.35 9.17 3.22
C PHE A 90 6.89 9.59 3.35
N THR A 91 6.65 10.89 3.53
CA THR A 91 5.33 11.49 3.43
C THR A 91 5.18 12.03 2.02
N VAL A 92 4.42 11.34 1.19
CA VAL A 92 4.34 11.60 -0.25
C VAL A 92 3.08 12.39 -0.54
N LYS A 93 3.23 13.64 -0.98
CA LYS A 93 2.15 14.53 -1.33
C LYS A 93 1.97 14.58 -2.85
N ASN A 94 0.74 14.50 -3.33
CA ASN A 94 0.41 14.75 -4.71
C ASN A 94 -0.15 16.17 -4.86
N SER A 95 0.63 17.09 -5.41
CA SER A 95 0.24 18.47 -5.72
C SER A 95 -0.33 18.62 -7.13
N GLY A 96 -0.38 17.52 -7.91
CA GLY A 96 -0.94 17.48 -9.26
C GLY A 96 -2.46 17.28 -9.27
N LYS A 97 -2.99 17.14 -10.48
CA LYS A 97 -4.42 16.93 -10.79
C LYS A 97 -4.74 15.50 -11.22
N VAL A 98 -3.73 14.69 -11.46
CA VAL A 98 -3.87 13.27 -11.80
C VAL A 98 -3.32 12.39 -10.70
N LYS A 99 -3.69 11.12 -10.70
CA LYS A 99 -3.16 10.11 -9.77
C LYS A 99 -1.69 9.86 -10.07
N HIS A 100 -0.85 9.85 -9.04
CA HIS A 100 0.58 9.56 -9.14
C HIS A 100 0.98 8.42 -8.23
N GLU A 101 2.06 7.74 -8.59
CA GLU A 101 2.71 6.74 -7.76
C GLU A 101 4.08 7.22 -7.28
N PHE A 102 4.44 6.77 -6.10
CA PHE A 102 5.80 6.82 -5.58
C PHE A 102 6.25 5.39 -5.34
N VAL A 103 7.23 4.95 -6.10
CA VAL A 103 7.79 3.59 -6.03
C VAL A 103 9.28 3.70 -5.74
N LEU A 104 9.73 3.07 -4.66
CA LEU A 104 11.16 2.92 -4.33
C LEU A 104 11.66 1.61 -4.91
N ASN A 105 12.69 1.66 -5.76
CA ASN A 105 13.31 0.42 -6.23
C ASN A 105 14.69 0.69 -6.89
N THR A 106 15.33 -0.36 -7.40
CA THR A 106 16.47 -0.22 -8.30
C THR A 106 16.01 0.33 -9.66
N GLU A 107 16.90 0.98 -10.39
CA GLU A 107 16.60 1.49 -11.74
C GLU A 107 16.07 0.39 -12.67
N LYS A 108 16.63 -0.82 -12.57
CA LYS A 108 16.21 -1.98 -13.37
C LYS A 108 14.76 -2.34 -13.09
N GLU A 109 14.42 -2.50 -11.83
CA GLU A 109 13.08 -2.91 -11.40
C GLU A 109 12.03 -1.83 -11.66
N LEU A 110 12.38 -0.55 -11.52
CA LEU A 110 11.50 0.56 -11.90
C LEU A 110 11.17 0.54 -13.39
N LYS A 111 12.15 0.20 -14.25
CA LYS A 111 11.90 0.03 -15.70
C LYS A 111 11.00 -1.15 -15.98
N GLU A 112 11.24 -2.29 -15.35
CA GLU A 112 10.41 -3.50 -15.50
C GLU A 112 8.98 -3.25 -15.05
N HIS A 113 8.81 -2.60 -13.91
CA HIS A 113 7.52 -2.19 -13.38
C HIS A 113 6.79 -1.23 -14.32
N TYR A 114 7.48 -0.23 -14.84
CA TYR A 114 6.91 0.71 -15.82
C TYR A 114 6.42 -0.01 -17.10
N GLU A 115 7.21 -0.96 -17.63
CA GLU A 115 6.80 -1.74 -18.81
C GLU A 115 5.60 -2.66 -18.52
N LEU A 116 5.47 -3.15 -17.30
CA LEU A 116 4.31 -3.91 -16.85
C LEU A 116 3.07 -3.00 -16.80
N MET A 117 3.17 -1.82 -16.19
CA MET A 117 2.07 -0.86 -16.09
C MET A 117 1.60 -0.34 -17.46
N LYS A 118 2.50 -0.24 -18.44
CA LYS A 118 2.10 0.09 -19.82
C LYS A 118 1.23 -0.99 -20.45
N LYS A 119 1.45 -2.25 -20.12
CA LYS A 119 0.64 -3.38 -20.63
C LYS A 119 -0.70 -3.51 -19.90
N PHE A 120 -0.72 -3.15 -18.64
CA PHE A 120 -1.87 -3.31 -17.75
C PHE A 120 -2.15 -2.00 -16.98
N PRO A 121 -2.57 -0.93 -17.66
CA PRO A 121 -2.69 0.41 -17.06
C PRO A 121 -3.72 0.50 -15.92
N GLU A 122 -4.70 -0.40 -15.92
CA GLU A 122 -5.74 -0.48 -14.88
C GLU A 122 -5.41 -1.46 -13.75
N MET A 123 -4.21 -2.07 -13.77
CA MET A 123 -3.82 -3.00 -12.71
C MET A 123 -3.58 -2.24 -11.41
N GLU A 124 -4.36 -2.58 -10.41
CA GLU A 124 -4.14 -2.10 -9.05
C GLU A 124 -3.28 -3.11 -8.30
N HIS A 125 -2.25 -2.63 -7.64
CA HIS A 125 -1.37 -3.43 -6.80
C HIS A 125 -0.88 -2.57 -5.63
N SER A 126 -0.42 -3.22 -4.60
CA SER A 126 0.05 -2.56 -3.38
C SER A 126 1.24 -3.33 -2.83
N ASP A 127 2.42 -2.73 -2.98
CA ASP A 127 3.66 -3.26 -2.44
C ASP A 127 4.18 -2.35 -1.31
N PRO A 128 4.90 -2.90 -0.32
CA PRO A 128 5.36 -2.10 0.81
C PRO A 128 6.31 -0.95 0.47
N ASN A 129 6.95 -0.99 -0.70
CA ASN A 129 7.89 0.03 -1.21
C ASN A 129 7.23 1.08 -2.10
N MET A 130 5.89 1.09 -2.17
CA MET A 130 5.16 2.01 -3.02
C MET A 130 3.91 2.58 -2.35
N VAL A 131 3.44 3.70 -2.89
CA VAL A 131 2.13 4.28 -2.58
C VAL A 131 1.55 5.01 -3.80
N THR A 132 0.29 4.75 -4.07
CA THR A 132 -0.51 5.49 -5.05
C THR A 132 -1.26 6.61 -4.34
N VAL A 133 -1.15 7.84 -4.85
CA VAL A 133 -1.71 9.03 -4.20
C VAL A 133 -2.63 9.77 -5.17
N ALA A 134 -3.89 9.93 -4.77
CA ALA A 134 -4.87 10.71 -5.52
C ALA A 134 -4.56 12.22 -5.49
N PRO A 135 -5.08 13.02 -6.43
CA PRO A 135 -4.88 14.46 -6.49
C PRO A 135 -5.15 15.15 -5.15
N GLY A 136 -4.22 15.97 -4.69
CA GLY A 136 -4.32 16.74 -3.44
C GLY A 136 -4.20 15.89 -2.16
N GLN A 137 -4.01 14.58 -2.27
CA GLN A 137 -3.88 13.69 -1.12
C GLN A 137 -2.41 13.47 -0.74
N THR A 138 -2.23 12.78 0.39
CA THR A 138 -0.92 12.42 0.93
C THR A 138 -0.93 10.94 1.26
N GLY A 139 0.15 10.24 0.89
CA GLY A 139 0.40 8.85 1.22
C GLY A 139 1.67 8.67 2.05
N GLU A 140 1.95 7.46 2.47
CA GLU A 140 3.12 7.14 3.30
C GLU A 140 3.80 5.86 2.84
N VAL A 141 5.14 5.86 2.83
CA VAL A 141 5.98 4.67 2.74
C VAL A 141 6.98 4.72 3.89
N ILE A 142 7.11 3.62 4.65
CA ILE A 142 8.14 3.48 5.68
C ILE A 142 9.10 2.40 5.23
N TRP A 143 10.36 2.78 4.98
CA TRP A 143 11.37 1.89 4.43
C TRP A 143 12.65 1.88 5.24
N GLN A 144 13.18 0.69 5.49
CA GLN A 144 14.47 0.48 6.12
C GLN A 144 15.52 0.13 5.06
N PHE A 145 16.54 0.97 4.92
CA PHE A 145 17.65 0.77 4.01
C PHE A 145 18.66 -0.21 4.63
N THR A 146 18.53 -1.49 4.35
CA THR A 146 19.38 -2.54 4.96
C THR A 146 20.73 -2.69 4.29
N LYS A 147 20.89 -2.16 3.07
CA LYS A 147 22.12 -2.22 2.27
C LYS A 147 22.54 -0.83 1.81
N ALA A 148 23.83 -0.65 1.56
CA ALA A 148 24.33 0.51 0.84
C ALA A 148 24.15 0.27 -0.67
N GLY A 149 23.75 1.31 -1.40
CA GLY A 149 23.56 1.24 -2.84
C GLY A 149 22.80 2.46 -3.36
N LYS A 150 22.70 2.54 -4.69
CA LYS A 150 21.86 3.52 -5.35
C LYS A 150 20.42 3.01 -5.34
N ILE A 151 19.52 3.81 -4.83
CA ILE A 151 18.09 3.56 -4.80
C ILE A 151 17.43 4.72 -5.52
N ASP A 152 16.57 4.38 -6.44
CA ASP A 152 15.81 5.35 -7.20
C ASP A 152 14.34 5.35 -6.73
N PHE A 153 13.61 6.38 -7.10
CA PHE A 153 12.17 6.42 -6.97
C PHE A 153 11.56 6.98 -8.27
N ALA A 154 10.41 6.46 -8.65
CA ALA A 154 9.74 6.83 -9.88
C ALA A 154 8.22 6.81 -9.72
N CYS A 155 7.54 7.51 -10.64
CA CYS A 155 6.14 7.32 -10.93
C CYS A 155 6.03 6.37 -12.12
N CYS A 156 5.44 5.20 -11.90
CA CYS A 156 5.31 4.16 -12.94
C CYS A 156 3.88 4.09 -13.50
N SER A 157 2.95 4.90 -12.99
CA SER A 157 1.61 5.00 -13.57
C SER A 157 1.68 5.59 -14.96
N PRO A 158 1.18 4.90 -16.01
CA PRO A 158 1.01 5.49 -17.31
C PRO A 158 -0.01 6.63 -17.20
N VAL A 159 0.42 7.85 -17.51
CA VAL A 159 -0.51 8.99 -17.57
C VAL A 159 -1.44 8.75 -18.74
N THR A 160 -2.67 8.35 -18.47
CA THR A 160 -3.72 8.37 -19.49
C THR A 160 -4.06 9.84 -19.73
N THR A 161 -3.38 10.45 -20.70
CA THR A 161 -3.76 11.77 -21.18
C THR A 161 -5.09 11.60 -21.89
N THR A 162 -6.19 11.76 -21.17
CA THR A 162 -7.49 11.98 -21.81
C THR A 162 -7.41 13.37 -22.43
N LEU A 163 -7.11 13.41 -23.74
CA LEU A 163 -7.30 14.62 -24.52
C LEU A 163 -8.80 14.91 -24.53
N ALA A 164 -9.18 15.98 -23.85
CA ALA A 164 -10.51 16.56 -23.93
C ALA A 164 -10.69 17.32 -25.25
#